data_c95a760e4a4d1cc503ac6b5c76713e81
#
_entry.id   c95a760e4a4d1cc503ac6b5c76713e81
#
_cell.length_a   1.000
_cell.length_b   1.000
_cell.length_c   1.000
_cell.angle_alpha   90.00
_cell.angle_beta   90.00
_cell.angle_gamma   90.00
#
_symmetry.space_group_name_H-M   'P 1'
#
loop_
_entity.id
_entity.type
_entity.pdbx_description
1 polymer ?
#
loop_
_entity_poly.entity_id
_entity_poly.type
_entity_poly.pdbx_seq_one_letter_code
_entity_poly.pdbx_strand_id
1 'polypeptide(L)'
;MLLWPLMVMAAHTEGAHVAEVLDGDTVRLADGRHVRLIGINAPELGHDGQPDEPLAVAARDRLRGLVEGRDVRLLFEEQQTDHYGRLLAHLELADGMPIEEILLKEGLASAIAIPPNVREIARLQAAEALARQARRGLWADTYYVSAAAETLNPARTGYRFVHGRVTHVGASRKYVYLDIGSRFALRITRDDWQRYFHARPESWRGANVEARGWITEYQGRLHMNIGHPAMLQRLPGAGIL
;
A
#
# COMPACT_ATOMS: atom_id res chain seq x y z
N MET A 1 -38.62 -19.37 -3.82
CA MET A 1 -37.58 -18.42 -3.39
C MET A 1 -36.48 -19.23 -2.75
N LEU A 2 -35.47 -19.65 -3.52
CA LEU A 2 -34.34 -20.44 -3.03
C LEU A 2 -33.34 -19.47 -2.38
N LEU A 3 -33.19 -19.55 -1.08
CA LEU A 3 -32.11 -18.89 -0.33
C LEU A 3 -30.80 -19.63 -0.62
N TRP A 4 -29.94 -19.03 -1.44
CA TRP A 4 -28.57 -19.47 -1.60
C TRP A 4 -27.81 -19.15 -0.31
N PRO A 5 -27.17 -20.14 0.37
CA PRO A 5 -26.39 -19.84 1.55
C PRO A 5 -25.19 -18.97 1.12
N LEU A 6 -25.04 -17.78 1.71
CA LEU A 6 -23.79 -17.05 1.68
C LEU A 6 -22.75 -17.95 2.37
N MET A 7 -21.90 -18.57 1.57
CA MET A 7 -20.72 -19.29 2.05
C MET A 7 -19.72 -18.23 2.54
N VAL A 8 -19.77 -17.91 3.83
CA VAL A 8 -18.71 -17.15 4.49
C VAL A 8 -17.48 -18.04 4.43
N MET A 9 -16.59 -17.79 3.50
CA MET A 9 -15.28 -18.45 3.49
C MET A 9 -14.60 -18.08 4.81
N ALA A 10 -14.43 -19.09 5.67
CA ALA A 10 -13.65 -18.94 6.90
C ALA A 10 -12.26 -18.44 6.50
N ALA A 11 -11.77 -17.38 7.14
CA ALA A 11 -10.42 -16.90 6.92
C ALA A 11 -9.45 -18.05 7.21
N HIS A 12 -8.64 -18.43 6.22
CA HIS A 12 -7.60 -19.43 6.42
C HIS A 12 -6.55 -18.84 7.37
N THR A 13 -6.32 -19.52 8.50
CA THR A 13 -5.33 -19.12 9.50
C THR A 13 -4.35 -20.22 9.74
N GLU A 14 -3.09 -19.89 9.93
CA GLU A 14 -1.99 -20.83 10.19
C GLU A 14 -1.12 -20.33 11.33
N GLY A 15 -0.76 -21.18 12.28
CA GLY A 15 0.26 -20.89 13.29
C GLY A 15 1.66 -21.04 12.70
N ALA A 16 2.58 -20.10 12.98
CA ALA A 16 3.93 -20.15 12.48
C ALA A 16 4.92 -19.56 13.49
N HIS A 17 6.19 -19.99 13.44
CA HIS A 17 7.28 -19.42 14.22
C HIS A 17 8.14 -18.49 13.35
N VAL A 18 8.34 -17.25 13.76
CA VAL A 18 9.19 -16.28 13.05
C VAL A 18 10.65 -16.50 13.45
N ALA A 19 11.48 -16.93 12.49
CA ALA A 19 12.91 -17.13 12.73
C ALA A 19 13.73 -15.84 12.57
N GLU A 20 13.32 -14.96 11.63
CA GLU A 20 14.08 -13.76 11.30
C GLU A 20 13.19 -12.68 10.68
N VAL A 21 13.49 -11.42 10.97
CA VAL A 21 12.87 -10.26 10.30
C VAL A 21 13.86 -9.72 9.27
N LEU A 22 13.43 -9.73 8.00
CA LEU A 22 14.27 -9.34 6.87
C LEU A 22 14.17 -7.84 6.58
N ASP A 23 12.96 -7.28 6.67
CA ASP A 23 12.62 -5.90 6.37
C ASP A 23 11.46 -5.42 7.25
N GLY A 24 11.06 -4.17 7.14
CA GLY A 24 9.95 -3.58 7.92
C GLY A 24 8.57 -4.21 7.68
N ASP A 25 8.45 -5.07 6.66
CA ASP A 25 7.20 -5.75 6.32
C ASP A 25 7.39 -7.17 5.77
N THR A 26 8.58 -7.75 5.98
CA THR A 26 8.91 -9.09 5.49
C THR A 26 9.63 -9.90 6.57
N VAL A 27 9.13 -11.11 6.82
CA VAL A 27 9.72 -12.05 7.79
C VAL A 27 10.03 -13.40 7.14
N ARG A 28 10.96 -14.14 7.74
CA ARG A 28 11.26 -15.53 7.42
C ARG A 28 10.81 -16.42 8.57
N LEU A 29 10.06 -17.46 8.24
CA LEU A 29 9.58 -18.46 9.19
C LEU A 29 10.66 -19.52 9.48
N ALA A 30 10.49 -20.28 10.56
CA ALA A 30 11.42 -21.36 10.95
C ALA A 30 11.47 -22.51 9.94
N ASP A 31 10.41 -22.70 9.14
CA ASP A 31 10.37 -23.66 8.03
C ASP A 31 10.99 -23.14 6.72
N GLY A 32 11.54 -21.92 6.72
CA GLY A 32 12.21 -21.28 5.59
C GLY A 32 11.30 -20.47 4.67
N ARG A 33 9.97 -20.52 4.83
CA ARG A 33 9.07 -19.70 4.01
C ARG A 33 9.21 -18.21 4.35
N HIS A 34 9.10 -17.37 3.35
CA HIS A 34 9.04 -15.91 3.52
C HIS A 34 7.60 -15.45 3.55
N VAL A 35 7.28 -14.51 4.43
CA VAL A 35 5.97 -13.88 4.54
C VAL A 35 6.11 -12.38 4.28
N ARG A 36 5.39 -11.85 3.30
CA ARG A 36 5.18 -10.42 3.08
C ARG A 36 3.89 -10.01 3.78
N LEU A 37 3.98 -9.11 4.72
CA LEU A 37 2.82 -8.56 5.41
C LEU A 37 2.00 -7.77 4.41
N ILE A 38 0.71 -8.12 4.25
CA ILE A 38 -0.21 -7.45 3.33
C ILE A 38 -0.85 -6.23 3.99
N GLY A 39 -1.35 -5.31 3.17
CA GLY A 39 -2.02 -4.10 3.64
C GLY A 39 -1.09 -2.97 4.11
N ILE A 40 0.22 -3.20 4.18
CA ILE A 40 1.22 -2.19 4.53
C ILE A 40 2.40 -2.17 3.55
N ASN A 41 3.08 -1.03 3.50
CA ASN A 41 4.40 -0.87 2.87
C ASN A 41 5.30 -0.12 3.84
N ALA A 42 6.35 -0.78 4.29
CA ALA A 42 7.40 -0.15 5.09
C ALA A 42 8.46 0.50 4.18
N PRO A 43 9.27 1.43 4.72
CA PRO A 43 10.46 1.90 4.04
C PRO A 43 11.43 0.76 3.73
N GLU A 44 12.04 0.80 2.55
CA GLU A 44 12.92 -0.27 2.04
C GLU A 44 14.35 -0.11 2.56
N LEU A 45 14.94 -1.23 2.99
CA LEU A 45 16.39 -1.31 3.20
C LEU A 45 17.10 -1.25 1.84
N GLY A 46 18.20 -0.54 1.79
CA GLY A 46 19.00 -0.44 0.58
C GLY A 46 19.66 -1.76 0.21
N HIS A 47 19.64 -2.08 -1.08
CA HIS A 47 20.30 -3.23 -1.66
C HIS A 47 21.30 -2.78 -2.73
N ASP A 48 22.31 -3.58 -3.00
CA ASP A 48 23.30 -3.35 -4.08
C ASP A 48 23.96 -1.96 -4.04
N GLY A 49 24.26 -1.47 -2.82
CA GLY A 49 24.93 -0.16 -2.62
C GLY A 49 23.98 1.05 -2.65
N GLN A 50 22.67 0.82 -2.79
CA GLN A 50 21.69 1.88 -2.59
C GLN A 50 21.51 2.16 -1.09
N PRO A 51 21.35 3.43 -0.67
CA PRO A 51 21.09 3.74 0.73
C PRO A 51 19.71 3.26 1.18
N ASP A 52 19.60 2.99 2.48
CA ASP A 52 18.32 2.75 3.13
C ASP A 52 17.36 3.94 2.94
N GLU A 53 16.08 3.67 2.74
CA GLU A 53 15.08 4.72 2.86
C GLU A 53 15.02 5.20 4.33
N PRO A 54 14.70 6.47 4.59
CA PRO A 54 14.53 6.97 5.96
C PRO A 54 13.55 6.08 6.73
N LEU A 55 13.87 5.74 7.96
CA LEU A 55 13.10 4.86 8.85
C LEU A 55 13.09 3.36 8.49
N ALA A 56 13.75 2.89 7.43
CA ALA A 56 13.77 1.47 7.08
C ALA A 56 14.31 0.59 8.22
N VAL A 57 15.46 0.99 8.78
CA VAL A 57 16.07 0.30 9.94
C VAL A 57 15.13 0.33 11.15
N ALA A 58 14.49 1.47 11.42
CA ALA A 58 13.55 1.60 12.54
C ALA A 58 12.32 0.70 12.38
N ALA A 59 11.76 0.61 11.17
CA ALA A 59 10.62 -0.25 10.84
C ALA A 59 10.99 -1.73 11.02
N ARG A 60 12.13 -2.15 10.46
CA ARG A 60 12.64 -3.52 10.62
C ARG A 60 12.88 -3.87 12.09
N ASP A 61 13.60 -3.02 12.83
CA ASP A 61 13.94 -3.30 14.22
C ASP A 61 12.71 -3.31 15.13
N ARG A 62 11.71 -2.48 14.80
CA ARG A 62 10.41 -2.54 15.48
C ARG A 62 9.68 -3.84 15.23
N LEU A 63 9.57 -4.26 13.95
CA LEU A 63 8.97 -5.54 13.60
C LEU A 63 9.73 -6.70 14.26
N ARG A 64 11.06 -6.66 14.28
CA ARG A 64 11.91 -7.63 14.97
C ARG A 64 11.56 -7.75 16.45
N GLY A 65 11.47 -6.65 17.17
CA GLY A 65 11.11 -6.64 18.59
C GLY A 65 9.70 -7.17 18.87
N LEU A 66 8.82 -7.14 17.87
CA LEU A 66 7.45 -7.65 18.00
C LEU A 66 7.36 -9.16 17.76
N VAL A 67 8.06 -9.72 16.75
CA VAL A 67 7.76 -11.06 16.25
C VAL A 67 8.95 -12.03 16.18
N GLU A 68 10.22 -11.55 16.15
CA GLU A 68 11.36 -12.46 15.98
C GLU A 68 11.50 -13.40 17.17
N GLY A 69 11.67 -14.68 16.89
CA GLY A 69 11.71 -15.76 17.90
C GLY A 69 10.38 -16.05 18.57
N ARG A 70 9.26 -15.62 18.00
CA ARG A 70 7.92 -15.81 18.57
C ARG A 70 7.00 -16.58 17.63
N ASP A 71 5.99 -17.19 18.23
CA ASP A 71 4.87 -17.79 17.51
C ASP A 71 3.86 -16.69 17.16
N VAL A 72 3.39 -16.73 15.93
CA VAL A 72 2.41 -15.79 15.33
C VAL A 72 1.31 -16.56 14.64
N ARG A 73 0.19 -15.90 14.38
CA ARG A 73 -0.85 -16.39 13.48
C ARG A 73 -0.75 -15.66 12.15
N LEU A 74 -0.75 -16.41 11.06
CA LEU A 74 -0.86 -15.90 9.68
C LEU A 74 -2.34 -15.92 9.31
N LEU A 75 -2.88 -14.79 8.90
CA LEU A 75 -4.25 -14.64 8.40
C LEU A 75 -4.19 -14.35 6.93
N PHE A 76 -4.70 -15.28 6.13
CA PHE A 76 -4.68 -15.16 4.67
C PHE A 76 -5.95 -14.50 4.13
N GLU A 77 -5.79 -13.75 3.06
CA GLU A 77 -6.89 -13.27 2.23
C GLU A 77 -7.02 -14.12 0.96
N GLU A 78 -7.52 -13.53 -0.14
CA GLU A 78 -7.84 -14.26 -1.37
C GLU A 78 -6.59 -14.80 -2.07
N GLN A 79 -5.57 -13.95 -2.26
CA GLN A 79 -4.28 -14.34 -2.82
C GLN A 79 -3.30 -14.65 -1.71
N GLN A 80 -2.83 -15.90 -1.64
CA GLN A 80 -1.97 -16.37 -0.55
C GLN A 80 -0.47 -16.31 -0.86
N THR A 81 -0.09 -16.15 -2.13
CA THR A 81 1.33 -16.06 -2.54
C THR A 81 1.51 -15.01 -3.62
N ASP A 82 2.68 -14.36 -3.64
CA ASP A 82 3.08 -13.48 -4.72
C ASP A 82 3.87 -14.24 -5.81
N HIS A 83 4.27 -13.51 -6.86
CA HIS A 83 5.03 -14.07 -7.97
C HIS A 83 6.49 -14.43 -7.61
N TYR A 84 6.98 -14.01 -6.44
CA TYR A 84 8.28 -14.41 -5.90
C TYR A 84 8.18 -15.66 -5.01
N GLY A 85 6.97 -16.20 -4.78
CA GLY A 85 6.71 -17.34 -3.91
C GLY A 85 6.64 -17.00 -2.43
N ARG A 86 6.61 -15.71 -2.04
CA ARG A 86 6.38 -15.29 -0.65
C ARG A 86 4.91 -15.48 -0.29
N LEU A 87 4.65 -15.94 0.93
CA LEU A 87 3.30 -15.93 1.49
C LEU A 87 2.83 -14.48 1.67
N LEU A 88 1.55 -14.25 1.43
CA LEU A 88 0.86 -12.97 1.62
C LEU A 88 -0.13 -13.13 2.78
N ALA A 89 0.18 -12.59 3.94
CA ALA A 89 -0.66 -12.74 5.13
C ALA A 89 -0.61 -11.49 6.02
N HIS A 90 -1.65 -11.32 6.82
CA HIS A 90 -1.57 -10.50 8.02
C HIS A 90 -0.96 -11.30 9.15
N LEU A 91 -0.24 -10.62 10.06
CA LEU A 91 0.35 -11.23 11.23
C LEU A 91 -0.37 -10.77 12.51
N GLU A 92 -0.69 -11.74 13.36
CA GLU A 92 -1.18 -11.47 14.71
C GLU A 92 -0.31 -12.17 15.75
N LEU A 93 -0.06 -11.49 16.86
CA LEU A 93 0.53 -12.10 18.06
C LEU A 93 -0.45 -13.09 18.70
N ALA A 94 0.03 -13.91 19.62
CA ALA A 94 -0.78 -14.91 20.32
C ALA A 94 -2.00 -14.32 21.08
N ASP A 95 -1.90 -13.07 21.51
CA ASP A 95 -2.98 -12.31 22.16
C ASP A 95 -3.99 -11.68 21.19
N GLY A 96 -3.80 -11.89 19.87
CA GLY A 96 -4.66 -11.33 18.82
C GLY A 96 -4.29 -9.92 18.38
N MET A 97 -3.15 -9.40 18.80
CA MET A 97 -2.72 -8.04 18.43
C MET A 97 -2.21 -8.04 16.97
N PRO A 98 -2.81 -7.24 16.07
CA PRO A 98 -2.40 -7.17 14.67
C PRO A 98 -1.14 -6.32 14.51
N ILE A 99 -0.11 -6.92 13.91
CA ILE A 99 1.22 -6.32 13.76
C ILE A 99 1.20 -5.10 12.86
N GLU A 100 0.47 -5.16 11.74
CA GLU A 100 0.38 -4.08 10.77
C GLU A 100 -0.17 -2.80 11.41
N GLU A 101 -1.16 -2.91 12.30
CA GLU A 101 -1.71 -1.75 12.99
C GLU A 101 -0.69 -1.06 13.91
N ILE A 102 0.17 -1.84 14.57
CA ILE A 102 1.22 -1.28 15.43
C ILE A 102 2.16 -0.42 14.58
N LEU A 103 2.67 -0.99 13.48
CA LEU A 103 3.60 -0.28 12.58
C LEU A 103 2.95 0.96 11.98
N LEU A 104 1.67 0.89 11.57
CA LEU A 104 0.93 2.02 11.04
C LEU A 104 0.70 3.13 12.08
N LYS A 105 0.28 2.80 13.31
CA LYS A 105 0.05 3.75 14.41
C LYS A 105 1.34 4.46 14.86
N GLU A 106 2.48 3.78 14.71
CA GLU A 106 3.80 4.34 14.98
C GLU A 106 4.38 5.12 13.80
N GLY A 107 3.75 5.06 12.63
CA GLY A 107 4.19 5.71 11.40
C GLY A 107 5.43 5.06 10.79
N LEU A 108 5.65 3.77 11.03
CA LEU A 108 6.75 2.98 10.49
C LEU A 108 6.40 2.24 9.19
N ALA A 109 5.14 2.33 8.77
CA ALA A 109 4.65 1.86 7.49
C ALA A 109 3.52 2.76 6.99
N SER A 110 3.17 2.65 5.72
CA SER A 110 1.99 3.24 5.10
C SER A 110 0.99 2.17 4.71
N ALA A 111 -0.31 2.46 4.84
CA ALA A 111 -1.35 1.52 4.40
C ALA A 111 -1.38 1.44 2.87
N ILE A 112 -1.40 0.22 2.33
CA ILE A 112 -1.56 -0.03 0.89
C ILE A 112 -2.68 -1.03 0.63
N ALA A 113 -3.35 -0.88 -0.52
CA ALA A 113 -4.38 -1.78 -1.00
C ALA A 113 -3.94 -2.38 -2.33
N ILE A 114 -3.59 -3.66 -2.33
CA ILE A 114 -3.21 -4.41 -3.53
C ILE A 114 -4.26 -5.51 -3.74
N PRO A 115 -5.21 -5.33 -4.67
CA PRO A 115 -6.19 -6.35 -4.98
C PRO A 115 -5.54 -7.69 -5.37
N PRO A 116 -6.18 -8.82 -5.00
CA PRO A 116 -7.50 -8.94 -4.38
C PRO A 116 -7.50 -8.79 -2.85
N ASN A 117 -6.33 -8.68 -2.19
CA ASN A 117 -6.16 -8.63 -0.74
C ASN A 117 -6.41 -7.22 -0.21
N VAL A 118 -7.67 -6.88 0.05
CA VAL A 118 -8.09 -5.52 0.45
C VAL A 118 -9.11 -5.51 1.60
N ARG A 119 -9.39 -6.68 2.21
CA ARG A 119 -10.42 -6.82 3.24
C ARG A 119 -10.20 -5.89 4.43
N GLU A 120 -8.96 -5.82 4.92
CA GLU A 120 -8.60 -5.08 6.13
C GLU A 120 -8.25 -3.61 5.87
N ILE A 121 -8.30 -3.13 4.62
CA ILE A 121 -7.75 -1.81 4.26
C ILE A 121 -8.38 -0.65 5.02
N ALA A 122 -9.68 -0.71 5.31
CA ALA A 122 -10.36 0.36 6.05
C ALA A 122 -9.83 0.48 7.49
N ARG A 123 -9.59 -0.66 8.16
CA ARG A 123 -9.01 -0.75 9.50
C ARG A 123 -7.57 -0.23 9.51
N LEU A 124 -6.78 -0.63 8.52
CA LEU A 124 -5.38 -0.22 8.39
C LEU A 124 -5.27 1.28 8.09
N GLN A 125 -6.13 1.84 7.24
CA GLN A 125 -6.18 3.29 7.01
C GLN A 125 -6.57 4.08 8.28
N ALA A 126 -7.46 3.55 9.10
CA ALA A 126 -7.80 4.17 10.38
C ALA A 126 -6.60 4.19 11.34
N ALA A 127 -5.80 3.12 11.38
CA ALA A 127 -4.55 3.07 12.15
C ALA A 127 -3.52 4.08 11.63
N GLU A 128 -3.32 4.16 10.32
CA GLU A 128 -2.44 5.15 9.68
C GLU A 128 -2.87 6.59 9.99
N ALA A 129 -4.18 6.88 9.97
CA ALA A 129 -4.69 8.22 10.22
C ALA A 129 -4.27 8.77 11.59
N LEU A 130 -4.15 7.91 12.62
CA LEU A 130 -3.66 8.30 13.94
C LEU A 130 -2.19 8.77 13.89
N ALA A 131 -1.33 8.07 13.13
CA ALA A 131 0.06 8.47 12.96
C ALA A 131 0.19 9.76 12.14
N ARG A 132 -0.63 9.91 11.07
CA ARG A 132 -0.69 11.14 10.25
C ARG A 132 -1.08 12.35 11.11
N GLN A 133 -2.15 12.23 11.89
CA GLN A 133 -2.63 13.29 12.75
C GLN A 133 -1.57 13.70 13.81
N ALA A 134 -0.87 12.71 14.37
CA ALA A 134 0.18 12.93 15.36
C ALA A 134 1.55 13.28 14.75
N ARG A 135 1.67 13.34 13.43
CA ARG A 135 2.93 13.55 12.68
C ARG A 135 4.04 12.61 13.17
N ARG A 136 3.76 11.31 13.23
CA ARG A 136 4.74 10.29 13.66
C ARG A 136 5.43 9.63 12.47
N GLY A 137 6.69 9.27 12.66
CA GLY A 137 7.46 8.49 11.70
C GLY A 137 7.45 9.07 10.29
N LEU A 138 6.99 8.33 9.28
CA LEU A 138 6.87 8.76 7.88
C LEU A 138 6.17 10.12 7.72
N TRP A 139 5.19 10.40 8.59
CA TRP A 139 4.35 11.60 8.50
C TRP A 139 4.99 12.88 9.09
N ALA A 140 6.19 12.75 9.69
CA ALA A 140 7.03 13.85 10.12
C ALA A 140 8.22 14.07 9.20
N ASP A 141 8.56 13.09 8.36
CA ASP A 141 9.76 13.11 7.53
C ASP A 141 9.50 13.73 6.16
N THR A 142 10.38 14.65 5.77
CA THR A 142 10.27 15.37 4.49
C THR A 142 10.44 14.48 3.26
N TYR A 143 11.08 13.33 3.39
CA TYR A 143 11.24 12.34 2.32
C TYR A 143 9.90 11.79 1.83
N TYR A 144 8.92 11.66 2.75
CA TYR A 144 7.59 11.09 2.47
C TYR A 144 6.52 12.14 2.19
N VAL A 145 6.89 13.41 2.15
CA VAL A 145 5.96 14.48 1.72
C VAL A 145 5.50 14.20 0.29
N SER A 146 4.20 14.33 0.07
CA SER A 146 3.60 14.14 -1.24
C SER A 146 4.20 15.11 -2.27
N ALA A 147 4.74 14.57 -3.35
CA ALA A 147 5.39 15.32 -4.41
C ALA A 147 4.38 15.81 -5.47
N ALA A 148 4.57 17.00 -6.00
CA ALA A 148 3.75 17.46 -7.13
C ALA A 148 4.09 16.65 -8.40
N ALA A 149 3.08 16.10 -9.04
CA ALA A 149 3.25 15.23 -10.22
C ALA A 149 3.98 15.93 -11.38
N GLU A 150 3.76 17.24 -11.53
CA GLU A 150 4.38 18.03 -12.61
C GLU A 150 5.89 18.21 -12.43
N THR A 151 6.40 18.13 -11.21
CA THR A 151 7.82 18.34 -10.87
C THR A 151 8.56 17.06 -10.52
N LEU A 152 7.91 15.90 -10.68
CA LEU A 152 8.55 14.62 -10.43
C LEU A 152 9.80 14.42 -11.28
N ASN A 153 10.90 14.09 -10.61
CA ASN A 153 12.13 13.68 -11.28
C ASN A 153 11.99 12.22 -11.74
N PRO A 154 12.15 11.91 -13.06
CA PRO A 154 12.10 10.55 -13.57
C PRO A 154 13.11 9.60 -12.93
N ALA A 155 14.23 10.11 -12.44
CA ALA A 155 15.22 9.29 -11.71
C ALA A 155 14.75 8.85 -10.31
N ARG A 156 13.67 9.43 -9.78
CA ARG A 156 13.08 9.05 -8.49
C ARG A 156 11.86 8.15 -8.71
N THR A 157 12.09 6.93 -9.14
CA THR A 157 11.10 5.84 -9.15
C THR A 157 10.90 5.26 -7.74
N GLY A 158 10.15 4.17 -7.62
CA GLY A 158 9.85 3.53 -6.35
C GLY A 158 8.51 3.99 -5.76
N TYR A 159 8.27 3.62 -4.50
CA TYR A 159 7.02 3.94 -3.82
C TYR A 159 7.00 5.41 -3.39
N ARG A 160 5.95 6.15 -3.78
CA ARG A 160 5.82 7.60 -3.51
C ARG A 160 4.37 8.01 -3.24
N PHE A 161 4.24 9.13 -2.53
CA PHE A 161 3.01 9.91 -2.45
C PHE A 161 3.10 11.03 -3.49
N VAL A 162 2.07 11.17 -4.32
CA VAL A 162 2.05 12.14 -5.43
C VAL A 162 0.73 12.86 -5.43
N HIS A 163 0.75 14.19 -5.54
CA HIS A 163 -0.45 15.00 -5.68
C HIS A 163 -0.46 15.79 -6.98
N GLY A 164 -1.64 16.20 -7.40
CA GLY A 164 -1.83 17.08 -8.54
C GLY A 164 -3.27 17.14 -9.00
N ARG A 165 -3.51 17.93 -10.05
CA ARG A 165 -4.84 18.09 -10.63
C ARG A 165 -5.00 17.16 -11.84
N VAL A 166 -6.07 16.39 -11.87
CA VAL A 166 -6.42 15.57 -13.04
C VAL A 166 -6.82 16.48 -14.20
N THR A 167 -5.99 16.56 -15.21
CA THR A 167 -6.19 17.43 -16.39
C THR A 167 -6.99 16.75 -17.48
N HIS A 168 -6.80 15.44 -17.64
CA HIS A 168 -7.50 14.65 -18.65
C HIS A 168 -7.86 13.26 -18.11
N VAL A 169 -8.97 12.71 -18.58
CA VAL A 169 -9.41 11.34 -18.32
C VAL A 169 -9.51 10.62 -19.64
N GLY A 170 -8.80 9.51 -19.76
CA GLY A 170 -8.76 8.69 -20.96
C GLY A 170 -9.02 7.22 -20.67
N ALA A 171 -9.26 6.44 -21.70
CA ALA A 171 -9.40 5.00 -21.58
C ALA A 171 -8.80 4.28 -22.78
N SER A 172 -8.24 3.10 -22.52
CA SER A 172 -7.82 2.14 -23.54
C SER A 172 -8.64 0.84 -23.39
N ARG A 173 -8.28 -0.17 -24.17
CA ARG A 173 -8.88 -1.50 -24.01
C ARG A 173 -8.67 -2.07 -22.60
N LYS A 174 -7.53 -1.79 -21.96
CA LYS A 174 -7.12 -2.41 -20.68
C LYS A 174 -7.23 -1.46 -19.48
N TYR A 175 -7.05 -0.16 -19.69
CA TYR A 175 -6.89 0.81 -18.60
C TYR A 175 -7.82 2.01 -18.72
N VAL A 176 -8.18 2.56 -17.55
CA VAL A 176 -8.60 3.94 -17.37
C VAL A 176 -7.35 4.74 -16.96
N TYR A 177 -7.20 5.94 -17.50
CA TYR A 177 -6.10 6.86 -17.20
C TYR A 177 -6.63 8.14 -16.59
N LEU A 178 -6.02 8.56 -15.49
CA LEU A 178 -6.20 9.89 -14.93
C LEU A 178 -4.87 10.62 -15.11
N ASP A 179 -4.80 11.52 -16.10
CA ASP A 179 -3.58 12.24 -16.42
C ASP A 179 -3.44 13.47 -15.50
N ILE A 180 -2.25 13.63 -14.91
CA ILE A 180 -1.87 14.78 -14.10
C ILE A 180 -0.75 15.52 -14.86
N GLY A 181 -1.12 16.63 -15.47
CA GLY A 181 -0.23 17.29 -16.43
C GLY A 181 0.05 16.45 -17.67
N SER A 182 1.19 16.68 -18.32
CA SER A 182 1.56 15.98 -19.57
C SER A 182 2.45 14.75 -19.37
N ARG A 183 3.09 14.61 -18.19
CA ARG A 183 4.17 13.64 -17.95
C ARG A 183 3.83 12.54 -16.97
N PHE A 184 2.74 12.64 -16.22
CA PHE A 184 2.35 11.68 -15.20
C PHE A 184 0.92 11.18 -15.42
N ALA A 185 0.70 9.88 -15.23
CA ALA A 185 -0.63 9.28 -15.29
C ALA A 185 -0.84 8.22 -14.21
N LEU A 186 -1.99 8.27 -13.56
CA LEU A 186 -2.51 7.14 -12.79
C LEU A 186 -3.16 6.17 -13.75
N ARG A 187 -2.81 4.88 -13.65
CA ARG A 187 -3.36 3.79 -14.46
C ARG A 187 -4.17 2.87 -13.56
N ILE A 188 -5.42 2.68 -13.91
CA ILE A 188 -6.32 1.75 -13.23
C ILE A 188 -6.77 0.71 -14.25
N THR A 189 -6.70 -0.58 -13.95
CA THR A 189 -7.27 -1.58 -14.87
C THR A 189 -8.78 -1.39 -14.96
N ARG A 190 -9.40 -1.75 -16.09
CA ARG A 190 -10.86 -1.66 -16.21
C ARG A 190 -11.57 -2.58 -15.22
N ASP A 191 -10.98 -3.74 -14.93
CA ASP A 191 -11.51 -4.70 -13.97
C ASP A 191 -11.50 -4.12 -12.55
N ASP A 192 -10.37 -3.53 -12.11
CA ASP A 192 -10.29 -2.85 -10.81
C ASP A 192 -11.23 -1.66 -10.75
N TRP A 193 -11.34 -0.90 -11.86
CA TRP A 193 -12.29 0.22 -11.92
C TRP A 193 -13.73 -0.25 -11.70
N GLN A 194 -14.15 -1.30 -12.39
CA GLN A 194 -15.49 -1.86 -12.26
C GLN A 194 -15.75 -2.46 -10.87
N ARG A 195 -14.73 -3.09 -10.28
CA ARG A 195 -14.87 -3.80 -9.01
C ARG A 195 -14.84 -2.85 -7.80
N TYR A 196 -14.01 -1.81 -7.82
CA TYR A 196 -13.72 -1.01 -6.64
C TYR A 196 -14.09 0.48 -6.75
N PHE A 197 -14.10 1.05 -7.97
CA PHE A 197 -14.39 2.47 -8.17
C PHE A 197 -15.85 2.67 -8.59
N HIS A 198 -16.66 3.21 -7.69
CA HIS A 198 -18.10 3.36 -7.94
C HIS A 198 -18.48 4.66 -8.70
N ALA A 199 -17.49 5.48 -9.06
CA ALA A 199 -17.68 6.73 -9.78
C ALA A 199 -17.37 6.57 -11.28
N ARG A 200 -18.01 7.38 -12.12
CA ARG A 200 -17.63 7.46 -13.54
C ARG A 200 -16.25 8.07 -13.68
N PRO A 201 -15.37 7.54 -14.57
CA PRO A 201 -14.02 8.07 -14.75
C PRO A 201 -13.99 9.59 -14.98
N GLU A 202 -14.91 10.09 -15.81
CA GLU A 202 -15.00 11.51 -16.21
C GLU A 202 -15.22 12.44 -15.01
N SER A 203 -15.82 11.95 -13.92
CA SER A 203 -16.03 12.73 -12.69
C SER A 203 -14.73 13.10 -11.97
N TRP A 204 -13.61 12.51 -12.35
CA TRP A 204 -12.31 12.83 -11.80
C TRP A 204 -11.62 13.99 -12.52
N ARG A 205 -12.09 14.37 -13.71
CA ARG A 205 -11.54 15.53 -14.43
C ARG A 205 -11.64 16.80 -13.58
N GLY A 206 -10.53 17.50 -13.43
CA GLY A 206 -10.43 18.72 -12.64
C GLY A 206 -10.29 18.50 -11.14
N ALA A 207 -10.40 17.26 -10.65
CA ALA A 207 -10.20 16.97 -9.24
C ALA A 207 -8.72 17.15 -8.84
N ASN A 208 -8.47 17.74 -7.66
CA ASN A 208 -7.18 17.63 -7.00
C ASN A 208 -7.14 16.28 -6.30
N VAL A 209 -6.04 15.57 -6.47
CA VAL A 209 -5.88 14.23 -5.93
C VAL A 209 -4.54 14.05 -5.25
N GLU A 210 -4.50 13.13 -4.27
CA GLU A 210 -3.27 12.52 -3.80
C GLU A 210 -3.37 11.02 -4.07
N ALA A 211 -2.32 10.47 -4.66
CA ALA A 211 -2.17 9.05 -4.93
C ALA A 211 -0.90 8.52 -4.27
N ARG A 212 -0.89 7.23 -3.95
CA ARG A 212 0.28 6.53 -3.44
C ARG A 212 0.49 5.22 -4.18
N GLY A 213 1.75 4.88 -4.45
CA GLY A 213 2.11 3.67 -5.17
C GLY A 213 3.49 3.75 -5.79
N TRP A 214 3.83 2.70 -6.52
CA TRP A 214 5.11 2.63 -7.23
C TRP A 214 5.05 3.40 -8.53
N ILE A 215 6.01 4.32 -8.69
CA ILE A 215 6.21 5.06 -9.94
C ILE A 215 7.09 4.22 -10.85
N THR A 216 6.63 4.05 -12.08
CA THR A 216 7.37 3.43 -13.17
C THR A 216 7.45 4.38 -14.36
N GLU A 217 8.52 4.29 -15.14
CA GLU A 217 8.65 5.04 -16.39
C GLU A 217 8.42 4.12 -17.58
N TYR A 218 7.66 4.62 -18.55
CA TYR A 218 7.49 3.97 -19.85
C TYR A 218 7.40 5.02 -20.95
N GLN A 219 8.29 4.95 -21.94
CA GLN A 219 8.37 5.85 -23.09
C GLN A 219 8.41 7.34 -22.69
N GLY A 220 9.24 7.69 -21.70
CA GLY A 220 9.42 9.06 -21.22
C GLY A 220 8.25 9.60 -20.39
N ARG A 221 7.28 8.77 -20.04
CA ARG A 221 6.14 9.12 -19.21
C ARG A 221 6.13 8.32 -17.91
N LEU A 222 5.87 9.02 -16.81
CA LEU A 222 5.74 8.40 -15.51
C LEU A 222 4.33 7.86 -15.30
N HIS A 223 4.22 6.70 -14.70
CA HIS A 223 2.96 6.04 -14.40
C HIS A 223 2.95 5.51 -12.96
N MET A 224 1.78 5.54 -12.34
CA MET A 224 1.49 4.86 -11.09
C MET A 224 0.27 3.96 -11.29
N ASN A 225 0.41 2.67 -11.00
CA ASN A 225 -0.74 1.76 -11.04
C ASN A 225 -1.55 1.89 -9.74
N ILE A 226 -2.84 2.08 -9.88
CA ILE A 226 -3.80 2.18 -8.78
C ILE A 226 -4.79 1.03 -8.92
N GLY A 227 -4.76 0.07 -7.99
CA GLY A 227 -5.67 -1.07 -7.98
C GLY A 227 -6.94 -0.84 -7.15
N HIS A 228 -6.89 0.11 -6.20
CA HIS A 228 -7.99 0.32 -5.26
C HIS A 228 -8.15 1.81 -4.89
N PRO A 229 -9.38 2.32 -4.64
CA PRO A 229 -9.60 3.72 -4.26
C PRO A 229 -8.88 4.16 -2.97
N ALA A 230 -8.55 3.24 -2.06
CA ALA A 230 -7.74 3.54 -0.89
C ALA A 230 -6.34 4.11 -1.23
N MET A 231 -5.86 3.89 -2.47
CA MET A 231 -4.58 4.42 -2.97
C MET A 231 -4.73 5.76 -3.69
N LEU A 232 -5.96 6.30 -3.77
CA LEU A 232 -6.27 7.51 -4.51
C LEU A 232 -7.37 8.30 -3.80
N GLN A 233 -7.04 9.43 -3.21
CA GLN A 233 -8.02 10.28 -2.56
C GLN A 233 -8.19 11.62 -3.28
N ARG A 234 -9.41 12.15 -3.24
CA ARG A 234 -9.67 13.54 -3.64
C ARG A 234 -9.25 14.47 -2.50
N LEU A 235 -8.47 15.46 -2.85
CA LEU A 235 -8.16 16.54 -1.92
C LEU A 235 -9.28 17.59 -1.97
N PRO A 236 -9.56 18.27 -0.85
CA PRO A 236 -10.43 19.44 -0.88
C PRO A 236 -9.94 20.40 -1.94
N GLY A 237 -10.84 20.96 -2.72
CA GLY A 237 -10.48 22.06 -3.62
C GLY A 237 -9.80 23.15 -2.79
N ALA A 238 -8.72 23.75 -3.30
CA ALA A 238 -8.19 24.96 -2.72
C ALA A 238 -9.36 25.97 -2.73
N GLY A 239 -9.98 26.15 -1.56
CA GLY A 239 -10.97 27.20 -1.40
C GLY A 239 -10.30 28.50 -1.79
N ILE A 240 -10.92 29.22 -2.69
CA ILE A 240 -10.57 30.63 -2.93
C ILE A 240 -10.83 31.32 -1.59
N LEU A 241 -9.74 31.59 -0.84
CA LEU A 241 -9.78 32.56 0.26
C LEU A 241 -9.75 33.95 -0.33
#